data_72a7e52bb2d10d6600c95fe76e2eb970
#
_entry.id   72a7e52bb2d10d6600c95fe76e2eb970
#
_cell.length_a   1.000
_cell.length_b   1.000
_cell.length_c   1.000
_cell.angle_alpha   90.00
_cell.angle_beta   90.00
_cell.angle_gamma   90.00
#
_symmetry.space_group_name_H-M   'P 1'
#
loop_
_entity.id
_entity.type
_entity.pdbx_description
1 polymer ?
#
loop_
_entity_poly.entity_id
_entity_poly.type
_entity_poly.pdbx_seq_one_letter_code
_entity_poly.pdbx_strand_id
1 'polypeptide(L)'
;MSNEEVDDLQLRVAKAIPSDVGHGRARVPFDNDLNLKPGDIVEITGEQKTAAIVWRCRPEDANLGIIRVDGIIRKNAGVSLGDKVSIRKVETQPCQKLILSPVMAKQQKVRFGPGIEGFARRGLNKRPVVSGDRIFIPGMTLFAEALPFQIVKTTPKGIVQVLPDTEIVIKEEPVDEEDESGQPISTISYEDIGGIGEQLQKVRE
;
A
#
# COMPACT_ATOMS: atom_id res chain seq x y z
N MET A 1 2.04 -30.96 19.19
CA MET A 1 1.61 -29.76 18.46
C MET A 1 2.77 -28.78 18.58
N SER A 2 3.65 -28.77 17.60
CA SER A 2 4.79 -27.87 17.56
C SER A 2 4.26 -26.45 17.32
N ASN A 3 4.42 -25.57 18.30
CA ASN A 3 4.41 -24.14 18.05
C ASN A 3 5.55 -23.87 17.05
N GLU A 4 5.25 -23.72 15.78
CA GLU A 4 6.14 -23.02 14.88
C GLU A 4 6.17 -21.57 15.40
N GLU A 5 7.22 -21.22 16.12
CA GLU A 5 7.57 -19.81 16.32
C GLU A 5 7.75 -19.24 14.92
N VAL A 6 6.74 -18.52 14.47
CA VAL A 6 6.83 -17.75 13.24
C VAL A 6 7.83 -16.64 13.55
N ASP A 7 9.03 -16.73 12.99
CA ASP A 7 10.07 -15.73 13.16
C ASP A 7 9.56 -14.39 12.63
N ASP A 8 9.23 -13.50 13.54
CA ASP A 8 8.85 -12.14 13.26
C ASP A 8 10.09 -11.24 13.31
N LEU A 9 10.36 -10.52 12.25
CA LEU A 9 11.45 -9.55 12.19
C LEU A 9 10.94 -8.16 12.59
N GLN A 10 11.56 -7.54 13.58
CA GLN A 10 11.27 -6.18 14.01
C GLN A 10 12.09 -5.17 13.22
N LEU A 11 11.43 -4.23 12.59
CA LEU A 11 12.07 -3.16 11.79
C LEU A 11 11.47 -1.79 12.14
N ARG A 12 12.28 -0.75 11.97
CA ARG A 12 11.85 0.65 12.13
C ARG A 12 11.35 1.19 10.80
N VAL A 13 10.21 1.84 10.83
CA VAL A 13 9.58 2.43 9.64
C VAL A 13 10.36 3.64 9.14
N ALA A 14 10.74 3.61 7.88
CA ALA A 14 11.38 4.71 7.17
C ALA A 14 10.59 5.06 5.88
N LYS A 15 10.82 6.27 5.36
CA LYS A 15 10.17 6.77 4.16
C LYS A 15 10.52 5.93 2.93
N ALA A 16 9.53 5.65 2.08
CA ALA A 16 9.74 5.01 0.79
C ALA A 16 10.63 5.87 -0.14
N ILE A 17 11.34 5.21 -1.03
CA ILE A 17 11.96 5.92 -2.15
C ILE A 17 10.88 6.31 -3.18
N PRO A 18 11.05 7.43 -3.91
CA PRO A 18 9.99 7.95 -4.79
C PRO A 18 9.45 6.93 -5.80
N SER A 19 10.30 6.07 -6.34
CA SER A 19 9.90 5.05 -7.33
C SER A 19 9.03 3.92 -6.77
N ASP A 20 8.89 3.81 -5.46
CA ASP A 20 8.10 2.75 -4.81
C ASP A 20 6.74 3.25 -4.33
N VAL A 21 6.53 4.57 -4.28
CA VAL A 21 5.28 5.18 -3.83
C VAL A 21 4.09 4.72 -4.69
N GLY A 22 3.04 4.24 -4.06
CA GLY A 22 1.81 3.76 -4.72
C GLY A 22 1.90 2.34 -5.28
N HIS A 23 3.06 1.68 -5.20
CA HIS A 23 3.27 0.34 -5.77
C HIS A 23 3.13 -0.82 -4.78
N GLY A 24 2.81 -0.56 -3.51
CA GLY A 24 2.65 -1.60 -2.50
C GLY A 24 3.95 -2.32 -2.15
N ARG A 25 5.08 -1.63 -2.21
CA ARG A 25 6.42 -2.17 -2.00
C ARG A 25 6.94 -1.88 -0.60
N ALA A 26 7.60 -2.87 -0.03
CA ALA A 26 8.37 -2.75 1.20
C ALA A 26 9.83 -3.11 0.92
N ARG A 27 10.75 -2.17 1.13
CA ARG A 27 12.19 -2.48 1.04
C ARG A 27 12.71 -2.87 2.39
N VAL A 28 13.27 -4.07 2.46
CA VAL A 28 13.77 -4.69 3.70
C VAL A 28 15.16 -5.27 3.48
N PRO A 29 16.00 -5.37 4.53
CA PRO A 29 17.24 -6.14 4.46
C PRO A 29 16.90 -7.61 4.22
N PHE A 30 17.74 -8.33 3.44
CA PHE A 30 17.54 -9.75 3.15
C PHE A 30 18.43 -10.66 4.00
N ASP A 31 19.39 -10.07 4.67
CA ASP A 31 20.29 -10.80 5.58
C ASP A 31 19.59 -10.97 6.94
N ASN A 32 18.58 -11.84 6.98
CA ASN A 32 17.78 -12.16 8.16
C ASN A 32 17.23 -13.59 8.05
N ASP A 33 16.67 -14.09 9.15
CA ASP A 33 16.17 -15.45 9.27
C ASP A 33 14.91 -15.76 8.46
N LEU A 34 14.22 -14.71 7.95
CA LEU A 34 13.00 -14.87 7.13
C LEU A 34 13.27 -15.40 5.72
N ASN A 35 14.53 -15.50 5.30
CA ASN A 35 14.91 -15.97 3.97
C ASN A 35 14.10 -15.34 2.84
N LEU A 36 13.98 -14.01 2.86
CA LEU A 36 13.19 -13.22 1.92
C LEU A 36 13.85 -13.16 0.54
N LYS A 37 12.99 -13.16 -0.49
CA LYS A 37 13.38 -12.97 -1.89
C LYS A 37 12.58 -11.82 -2.49
N PRO A 38 13.10 -11.11 -3.52
CA PRO A 38 12.31 -10.11 -4.24
C PRO A 38 11.01 -10.72 -4.78
N GLY A 39 9.89 -10.06 -4.51
CA GLY A 39 8.57 -10.52 -4.91
C GLY A 39 7.84 -11.37 -3.86
N ASP A 40 8.50 -11.79 -2.79
CA ASP A 40 7.81 -12.40 -1.66
C ASP A 40 6.82 -11.41 -1.04
N ILE A 41 5.83 -11.94 -0.34
CA ILE A 41 4.83 -11.13 0.35
C ILE A 41 5.07 -11.23 1.85
N VAL A 42 5.05 -10.07 2.51
CA VAL A 42 5.13 -9.98 3.96
C VAL A 42 3.85 -9.35 4.52
N GLU A 43 3.40 -9.89 5.64
CA GLU A 43 2.47 -9.20 6.53
C GLU A 43 3.27 -8.20 7.37
N ILE A 44 2.78 -6.98 7.45
CA ILE A 44 3.32 -5.91 8.26
C ILE A 44 2.33 -5.67 9.40
N THR A 45 2.79 -5.81 10.63
CA THR A 45 1.99 -5.62 11.84
C THR A 45 2.48 -4.39 12.61
N GLY A 46 1.67 -3.35 12.63
CA GLY A 46 1.77 -2.19 13.50
C GLY A 46 0.61 -2.20 14.48
N GLU A 47 -0.14 -1.11 14.60
CA GLU A 47 -1.43 -1.09 15.29
C GLU A 47 -2.48 -1.91 14.52
N GLN A 48 -2.34 -1.95 13.20
CA GLN A 48 -3.15 -2.74 12.28
C GLN A 48 -2.23 -3.63 11.43
N LYS A 49 -2.84 -4.52 10.66
CA LYS A 49 -2.13 -5.43 9.78
C LYS A 49 -2.38 -5.08 8.32
N THR A 50 -1.33 -5.08 7.54
CA THR A 50 -1.37 -4.92 6.08
C THR A 50 -0.36 -5.86 5.42
N ALA A 51 -0.26 -5.81 4.11
CA ALA A 51 0.68 -6.63 3.35
C ALA A 51 1.39 -5.80 2.28
N ALA A 52 2.61 -6.21 1.95
CA ALA A 52 3.40 -5.58 0.90
C ALA A 52 4.25 -6.60 0.14
N ILE A 53 4.64 -6.21 -1.09
CA ILE A 53 5.61 -6.96 -1.90
C ILE A 53 7.02 -6.57 -1.45
N VAL A 54 7.84 -7.56 -1.15
CA VAL A 54 9.21 -7.35 -0.69
C VAL A 54 10.13 -6.99 -1.86
N TRP A 55 10.91 -5.96 -1.62
CA TRP A 55 12.06 -5.59 -2.45
C TRP A 55 13.29 -5.44 -1.57
N ARG A 56 14.46 -5.73 -2.14
CA ARG A 56 15.72 -5.57 -1.42
C ARG A 56 15.95 -4.10 -1.05
N CYS A 57 16.39 -3.84 0.18
CA CYS A 57 16.82 -2.53 0.61
C CYS A 57 18.04 -2.05 -0.21
N ARG A 58 18.30 -0.75 -0.14
CA ARG A 58 19.54 -0.19 -0.71
C ARG A 58 20.74 -0.62 0.12
N PRO A 59 21.95 -0.65 -0.47
CA PRO A 59 23.16 -1.03 0.29
C PRO A 59 23.38 -0.18 1.54
N GLU A 60 23.08 1.12 1.48
CA GLU A 60 23.17 2.05 2.62
C GLU A 60 22.20 1.73 3.76
N ASP A 61 21.13 1.01 3.48
CA ASP A 61 20.09 0.64 4.46
C ASP A 61 20.32 -0.75 5.10
N ALA A 62 21.24 -1.53 4.56
CA ALA A 62 21.37 -2.97 4.87
C ALA A 62 21.52 -3.28 6.36
N ASN A 63 22.20 -2.41 7.11
CA ASN A 63 22.49 -2.62 8.54
C ASN A 63 21.71 -1.68 9.47
N LEU A 64 20.71 -0.96 8.94
CA LEU A 64 19.97 0.03 9.73
C LEU A 64 18.75 -0.53 10.47
N GLY A 65 18.36 -1.79 10.20
CA GLY A 65 17.17 -2.40 10.79
C GLY A 65 15.88 -1.63 10.44
N ILE A 66 15.78 -1.15 9.20
CA ILE A 66 14.65 -0.34 8.73
C ILE A 66 13.86 -1.04 7.63
N ILE A 67 12.59 -0.68 7.55
CA ILE A 67 11.68 -0.99 6.44
C ILE A 67 11.24 0.32 5.78
N ARG A 68 11.44 0.45 4.47
CA ARG A 68 10.93 1.61 3.73
C ARG A 68 9.59 1.28 3.10
N VAL A 69 8.58 2.01 3.53
CA VAL A 69 7.20 1.91 3.04
C VAL A 69 6.60 3.30 2.81
N ASP A 70 5.68 3.39 1.85
CA ASP A 70 5.01 4.64 1.53
C ASP A 70 3.93 5.02 2.57
N GLY A 71 3.37 6.23 2.42
CA GLY A 71 2.37 6.77 3.34
C GLY A 71 1.11 5.93 3.42
N ILE A 72 0.70 5.27 2.32
CA ILE A 72 -0.52 4.48 2.33
C ILE A 72 -0.33 3.14 3.07
N ILE A 73 0.82 2.51 2.92
CA ILE A 73 1.17 1.31 3.70
C ILE A 73 1.28 1.65 5.18
N ARG A 74 1.93 2.78 5.54
CA ARG A 74 2.00 3.24 6.93
C ARG A 74 0.61 3.44 7.52
N LYS A 75 -0.28 4.08 6.77
CA LYS A 75 -1.66 4.28 7.21
C LYS A 75 -2.40 2.96 7.41
N ASN A 76 -2.28 2.04 6.47
CA ASN A 76 -2.90 0.71 6.59
C ASN A 76 -2.36 -0.09 7.79
N ALA A 77 -1.09 0.10 8.14
CA ALA A 77 -0.48 -0.51 9.32
C ALA A 77 -0.72 0.26 10.63
N GLY A 78 -1.30 1.47 10.55
CA GLY A 78 -1.51 2.34 11.73
C GLY A 78 -0.20 2.83 12.34
N VAL A 79 0.79 3.19 11.52
CA VAL A 79 2.13 3.59 12.01
C VAL A 79 2.64 4.85 11.35
N SER A 80 3.55 5.53 12.04
CA SER A 80 4.27 6.72 11.61
C SER A 80 5.74 6.42 11.32
N LEU A 81 6.45 7.39 10.73
CA LEU A 81 7.89 7.30 10.55
C LEU A 81 8.60 7.15 11.90
N GLY A 82 9.53 6.21 11.99
CA GLY A 82 10.28 5.92 13.20
C GLY A 82 9.65 4.86 14.11
N ASP A 83 8.38 4.54 13.93
CA ASP A 83 7.72 3.46 14.69
C ASP A 83 8.32 2.09 14.34
N LYS A 84 8.13 1.14 15.24
CA LYS A 84 8.51 -0.26 15.02
C LYS A 84 7.33 -1.04 14.47
N VAL A 85 7.62 -1.90 13.51
CA VAL A 85 6.67 -2.89 12.98
C VAL A 85 7.29 -4.27 13.03
N SER A 86 6.43 -5.26 13.11
CA SER A 86 6.80 -6.66 12.94
C SER A 86 6.48 -7.09 11.52
N ILE A 87 7.39 -7.80 10.87
CA ILE A 87 7.13 -8.40 9.57
C ILE A 87 7.31 -9.90 9.62
N ARG A 88 6.48 -10.62 8.89
CA ARG A 88 6.64 -12.05 8.65
C ARG A 88 6.34 -12.39 7.20
N LYS A 89 7.05 -13.36 6.66
CA LYS A 89 6.75 -13.90 5.33
C LYS A 89 5.42 -14.65 5.37
N VAL A 90 4.60 -14.40 4.35
CA VAL A 90 3.30 -15.07 4.20
C VAL A 90 3.13 -15.64 2.79
N GLU A 91 2.47 -16.78 2.71
CA GLU A 91 1.95 -17.30 1.46
C GLU A 91 0.54 -16.77 1.24
N THR A 92 0.23 -16.41 0.00
CA THR A 92 -1.07 -15.85 -0.34
C THR A 92 -1.86 -16.78 -1.24
N GLN A 93 -3.18 -16.71 -1.11
CA GLN A 93 -4.09 -17.34 -2.06
C GLN A 93 -4.42 -16.36 -3.21
N PRO A 94 -4.79 -16.86 -4.40
CA PRO A 94 -5.32 -16.04 -5.47
C PRO A 94 -6.57 -15.26 -5.02
N CYS A 95 -6.63 -13.98 -5.33
CA CYS A 95 -7.83 -13.19 -5.15
C CYS A 95 -8.82 -13.54 -6.27
N GLN A 96 -9.96 -14.12 -5.90
CA GLN A 96 -11.02 -14.44 -6.85
C GLN A 96 -11.84 -13.20 -7.18
N LYS A 97 -12.20 -12.40 -6.15
CA LYS A 97 -12.98 -11.18 -6.31
C LYS A 97 -12.47 -10.07 -5.41
N LEU A 98 -12.33 -8.87 -5.97
CA LEU A 98 -11.91 -7.66 -5.31
C LEU A 98 -12.95 -6.55 -5.52
N ILE A 99 -13.49 -6.00 -4.43
CA ILE A 99 -14.43 -4.89 -4.47
C ILE A 99 -13.73 -3.65 -3.96
N LEU A 100 -13.68 -2.61 -4.80
CA LEU A 100 -13.06 -1.32 -4.53
C LEU A 100 -14.11 -0.21 -4.49
N SER A 101 -13.88 0.80 -3.64
CA SER A 101 -14.63 2.05 -3.62
C SER A 101 -13.65 3.22 -3.66
N PRO A 102 -13.91 4.27 -4.45
CA PRO A 102 -13.06 5.46 -4.42
C PRO A 102 -13.15 6.14 -3.05
N VAL A 103 -12.02 6.69 -2.59
CA VAL A 103 -11.97 7.47 -1.34
C VAL A 103 -12.01 8.94 -1.70
N MET A 104 -13.11 9.60 -1.36
CA MET A 104 -13.34 11.02 -1.66
C MET A 104 -14.49 11.54 -0.81
N ALA A 105 -14.70 12.87 -0.81
CA ALA A 105 -15.84 13.47 -0.10
C ALA A 105 -17.16 12.86 -0.56
N LYS A 106 -18.04 12.51 0.37
CA LYS A 106 -19.35 11.85 0.12
C LYS A 106 -20.23 12.57 -0.89
N GLN A 107 -20.06 13.87 -1.05
CA GLN A 107 -20.85 14.69 -1.98
C GLN A 107 -20.34 14.60 -3.42
N GLN A 108 -19.14 14.07 -3.63
CA GLN A 108 -18.57 13.88 -4.95
C GLN A 108 -19.00 12.55 -5.53
N LYS A 109 -19.30 12.51 -6.82
CA LYS A 109 -19.60 11.28 -7.55
C LYS A 109 -18.59 11.15 -8.68
N VAL A 110 -18.01 9.98 -8.81
CA VAL A 110 -17.15 9.65 -9.95
C VAL A 110 -17.84 8.57 -10.77
N ARG A 111 -17.93 8.81 -12.07
CA ARG A 111 -18.30 7.78 -13.02
C ARG A 111 -17.05 7.33 -13.75
N PHE A 112 -16.82 6.06 -13.70
CA PHE A 112 -15.72 5.44 -14.42
C PHE A 112 -16.17 5.02 -15.81
N GLY A 113 -15.33 5.23 -16.81
CA GLY A 113 -15.57 4.77 -18.16
C GLY A 113 -15.45 3.25 -18.31
N PRO A 114 -15.92 2.69 -19.42
CA PRO A 114 -15.80 1.26 -19.68
C PRO A 114 -14.34 0.80 -19.70
N GLY A 115 -14.09 -0.40 -19.20
CA GLY A 115 -12.74 -0.98 -19.15
C GLY A 115 -11.91 -0.62 -17.92
N ILE A 116 -12.47 0.16 -16.98
CA ILE A 116 -11.77 0.57 -15.76
C ILE A 116 -11.33 -0.63 -14.90
N GLU A 117 -12.15 -1.67 -14.83
CA GLU A 117 -11.84 -2.89 -14.09
C GLU A 117 -10.63 -3.62 -14.70
N GLY A 118 -10.55 -3.66 -16.03
CA GLY A 118 -9.41 -4.22 -16.76
C GLY A 118 -8.13 -3.40 -16.53
N PHE A 119 -8.25 -2.08 -16.48
CA PHE A 119 -7.15 -1.18 -16.14
C PHE A 119 -6.67 -1.43 -14.70
N ALA A 120 -7.58 -1.47 -13.75
CA ALA A 120 -7.28 -1.74 -12.35
C ALA A 120 -6.60 -3.10 -12.18
N ARG A 121 -7.10 -4.14 -12.84
CA ARG A 121 -6.53 -5.49 -12.81
C ARG A 121 -5.07 -5.53 -13.28
N ARG A 122 -4.76 -4.82 -14.35
CA ARG A 122 -3.37 -4.72 -14.84
C ARG A 122 -2.48 -3.94 -13.87
N GLY A 123 -2.97 -2.83 -13.34
CA GLY A 123 -2.23 -1.99 -12.39
C GLY A 123 -1.97 -2.67 -11.05
N LEU A 124 -2.86 -3.56 -10.63
CA LEU A 124 -2.77 -4.29 -9.36
C LEU A 124 -2.22 -5.72 -9.50
N ASN A 125 -1.82 -6.13 -10.71
CA ASN A 125 -1.34 -7.50 -10.93
C ASN A 125 -0.20 -7.87 -9.98
N LYS A 126 -0.30 -9.04 -9.36
CA LYS A 126 0.60 -9.57 -8.32
C LYS A 126 0.61 -8.80 -6.99
N ARG A 127 -0.19 -7.78 -6.83
CA ARG A 127 -0.25 -7.02 -5.59
C ARG A 127 -1.02 -7.80 -4.51
N PRO A 128 -0.50 -7.89 -3.27
CA PRO A 128 -1.27 -8.38 -2.15
C PRO A 128 -2.30 -7.32 -1.74
N VAL A 129 -3.48 -7.79 -1.37
CA VAL A 129 -4.60 -6.93 -0.95
C VAL A 129 -5.28 -7.51 0.28
N VAL A 130 -5.72 -6.62 1.17
CA VAL A 130 -6.39 -6.94 2.43
C VAL A 130 -7.65 -6.10 2.53
N SER A 131 -8.77 -6.70 2.91
CA SER A 131 -10.01 -5.94 3.15
C SER A 131 -9.80 -4.89 4.23
N GLY A 132 -10.26 -3.66 3.99
CA GLY A 132 -10.09 -2.51 4.88
C GLY A 132 -8.91 -1.62 4.51
N ASP A 133 -7.93 -2.12 3.77
CA ASP A 133 -6.79 -1.32 3.33
C ASP A 133 -7.17 -0.28 2.28
N ARG A 134 -6.36 0.76 2.20
CA ARG A 134 -6.38 1.73 1.09
C ARG A 134 -5.25 1.45 0.13
N ILE A 135 -5.50 1.67 -1.15
CA ILE A 135 -4.52 1.48 -2.22
C ILE A 135 -4.63 2.57 -3.27
N PHE A 136 -3.52 2.79 -3.99
CA PHE A 136 -3.52 3.47 -5.27
C PHE A 136 -3.47 2.43 -6.39
N ILE A 137 -4.20 2.72 -7.48
CA ILE A 137 -4.06 1.98 -8.73
C ILE A 137 -3.10 2.78 -9.61
N PRO A 138 -1.92 2.25 -9.96
CA PRO A 138 -0.94 2.97 -10.75
C PRO A 138 -1.54 3.53 -12.05
N GLY A 139 -1.32 4.83 -12.30
CA GLY A 139 -1.84 5.53 -13.48
C GLY A 139 -3.30 5.97 -13.38
N MET A 140 -4.01 5.68 -12.30
CA MET A 140 -5.37 6.18 -12.08
C MET A 140 -5.32 7.48 -11.28
N THR A 141 -5.68 8.56 -11.96
CA THR A 141 -5.68 9.91 -11.37
C THR A 141 -7.04 10.57 -11.56
N LEU A 142 -7.38 11.47 -10.65
CA LEU A 142 -8.52 12.37 -10.74
C LEU A 142 -8.00 13.80 -10.55
N PHE A 143 -8.26 14.69 -11.51
CA PHE A 143 -7.73 16.08 -11.50
C PHE A 143 -6.20 16.16 -11.31
N ALA A 144 -5.47 15.25 -11.98
CA ALA A 144 -4.02 15.09 -11.90
C ALA A 144 -3.46 14.57 -10.54
N GLU A 145 -4.31 14.26 -9.60
CA GLU A 145 -3.94 13.63 -8.33
C GLU A 145 -4.25 12.13 -8.33
N ALA A 146 -3.43 11.36 -7.63
CA ALA A 146 -3.68 9.93 -7.48
C ALA A 146 -4.97 9.68 -6.69
N LEU A 147 -5.91 8.93 -7.26
CA LEU A 147 -7.17 8.60 -6.60
C LEU A 147 -6.98 7.36 -5.71
N PRO A 148 -7.13 7.49 -4.39
CA PRO A 148 -7.09 6.35 -3.50
C PRO A 148 -8.39 5.54 -3.55
N PHE A 149 -8.26 4.23 -3.35
CA PHE A 149 -9.37 3.30 -3.25
C PHE A 149 -9.34 2.56 -1.92
N GLN A 150 -10.52 2.39 -1.33
CA GLN A 150 -10.73 1.49 -0.20
C GLN A 150 -10.98 0.08 -0.74
N ILE A 151 -10.27 -0.92 -0.21
CA ILE A 151 -10.59 -2.32 -0.43
C ILE A 151 -11.77 -2.67 0.46
N VAL A 152 -12.96 -2.73 -0.11
CA VAL A 152 -14.20 -3.00 0.63
C VAL A 152 -14.28 -4.48 1.02
N LYS A 153 -13.93 -5.36 0.09
CA LYS A 153 -14.00 -6.80 0.30
C LYS A 153 -13.07 -7.55 -0.65
N THR A 154 -12.47 -8.61 -0.13
CA THR A 154 -11.77 -9.62 -0.92
C THR A 154 -12.45 -10.98 -0.78
N THR A 155 -12.36 -11.81 -1.81
CA THR A 155 -12.73 -13.22 -1.77
C THR A 155 -11.55 -14.04 -2.30
N PRO A 156 -10.98 -14.96 -1.53
CA PRO A 156 -11.26 -15.25 -0.12
C PRO A 156 -10.85 -14.09 0.83
N LYS A 157 -11.19 -14.22 2.11
CA LYS A 157 -10.75 -13.27 3.15
C LYS A 157 -9.28 -13.47 3.48
N GLY A 158 -8.65 -12.44 4.05
CA GLY A 158 -7.25 -12.45 4.46
C GLY A 158 -6.34 -11.76 3.46
N ILE A 159 -5.05 -12.08 3.48
CA ILE A 159 -4.09 -11.56 2.52
C ILE A 159 -4.18 -12.39 1.25
N VAL A 160 -4.67 -11.79 0.18
CA VAL A 160 -4.82 -12.44 -1.12
C VAL A 160 -4.08 -11.65 -2.20
N GLN A 161 -3.73 -12.30 -3.29
CA GLN A 161 -2.96 -11.68 -4.37
C GLN A 161 -3.82 -11.49 -5.62
N VAL A 162 -3.81 -10.29 -6.18
CA VAL A 162 -4.49 -9.99 -7.45
C VAL A 162 -3.75 -10.67 -8.59
N LEU A 163 -4.48 -11.41 -9.40
CA LEU A 163 -4.01 -12.14 -10.58
C LEU A 163 -4.77 -11.72 -11.83
N PRO A 164 -4.34 -12.12 -13.04
CA PRO A 164 -5.00 -11.74 -14.28
C PRO A 164 -6.47 -12.15 -14.41
N ASP A 165 -6.89 -13.19 -13.69
CA ASP A 165 -8.25 -13.73 -13.66
C ASP A 165 -9.10 -13.20 -12.48
N THR A 166 -8.54 -12.36 -11.61
CA THR A 166 -9.28 -11.73 -10.52
C THR A 166 -10.44 -10.90 -11.06
N GLU A 167 -11.66 -11.16 -10.58
CA GLU A 167 -12.82 -10.30 -10.82
C GLU A 167 -12.68 -9.02 -10.01
N ILE A 168 -12.64 -7.86 -10.67
CA ILE A 168 -12.60 -6.55 -9.99
C ILE A 168 -13.94 -5.86 -10.20
N VAL A 169 -14.49 -5.34 -9.10
CA VAL A 169 -15.69 -4.51 -9.08
C VAL A 169 -15.33 -3.17 -8.46
N ILE A 170 -15.54 -2.08 -9.17
CA ILE A 170 -15.34 -0.72 -8.69
C ILE A 170 -16.69 -0.08 -8.47
N LYS A 171 -16.99 0.30 -7.22
CA LYS A 171 -18.21 0.99 -6.87
C LYS A 171 -18.13 2.45 -7.26
N GLU A 172 -19.26 3.04 -7.63
CA GLU A 172 -19.37 4.48 -7.90
C GLU A 172 -19.60 5.29 -6.61
N GLU A 173 -20.13 4.64 -5.56
CA GLU A 173 -20.31 5.27 -4.26
C GLU A 173 -18.97 5.41 -3.55
N PRO A 174 -18.57 6.64 -3.19
CA PRO A 174 -17.34 6.87 -2.47
C PRO A 174 -17.43 6.46 -1.01
N VAL A 175 -16.28 6.14 -0.45
CA VAL A 175 -16.06 6.07 1.00
C VAL A 175 -15.49 7.42 1.43
N ASP A 176 -15.84 7.89 2.62
CA ASP A 176 -15.34 9.16 3.15
C ASP A 176 -13.81 9.21 3.22
N GLU A 177 -13.28 10.39 2.91
CA GLU A 177 -11.87 10.70 3.15
C GLU A 177 -11.54 10.81 4.63
N GLU A 178 -12.55 11.06 5.47
CA GLU A 178 -12.36 11.18 6.91
C GLU A 178 -11.98 9.82 7.51
N ASP A 179 -10.97 9.81 8.35
CA ASP A 179 -10.68 8.68 9.22
C ASP A 179 -11.72 8.60 10.36
N GLU A 180 -11.70 7.54 11.14
CA GLU A 180 -12.58 7.36 12.30
C GLU A 180 -12.43 8.49 13.36
N SER A 181 -11.39 9.32 13.24
CA SER A 181 -11.14 10.50 14.09
C SER A 181 -11.71 11.81 13.52
N GLY A 182 -12.34 11.78 12.34
CA GLY A 182 -12.97 12.94 11.70
C GLY A 182 -11.99 13.97 11.13
N GLN A 183 -10.73 13.59 10.93
CA GLN A 183 -9.74 14.44 10.28
C GLN A 183 -9.64 14.13 8.78
N PRO A 184 -9.54 15.16 7.91
CA PRO A 184 -9.34 14.93 6.49
C PRO A 184 -8.00 14.22 6.27
N ILE A 185 -8.06 13.12 5.55
CA ILE A 185 -6.89 12.36 5.21
C ILE A 185 -6.17 13.06 4.08
N SER A 186 -5.09 13.75 4.36
CA SER A 186 -4.14 14.09 3.31
C SER A 186 -3.48 12.79 2.81
N THR A 187 -4.01 12.26 1.73
CA THR A 187 -3.62 10.97 1.13
C THR A 187 -2.22 10.99 0.52
N ILE A 188 -1.66 12.16 0.39
CA ILE A 188 -0.25 12.37 0.00
C ILE A 188 0.36 13.16 1.13
N SER A 189 1.16 12.50 1.96
CA SER A 189 2.06 13.24 2.84
C SER A 189 2.94 14.11 1.93
N TYR A 190 2.94 15.43 2.15
CA TYR A 190 3.91 16.34 1.52
C TYR A 190 5.36 15.85 1.67
N GLU A 191 5.58 14.97 2.62
CA GLU A 191 6.85 14.29 2.85
C GLU A 191 7.20 13.28 1.75
N ASP A 192 6.21 12.69 1.06
CA ASP A 192 6.43 11.75 -0.04
C ASP A 192 6.70 12.46 -1.38
N ILE A 193 6.33 13.74 -1.49
CA ILE A 193 6.61 14.60 -2.66
C ILE A 193 7.88 15.46 -2.41
N GLY A 194 8.91 14.87 -1.84
CA GLY A 194 10.18 15.55 -1.66
C GLY A 194 10.86 15.83 -3.02
N GLY A 195 10.71 17.05 -3.55
CA GLY A 195 11.42 17.50 -4.74
C GLY A 195 10.81 18.64 -5.54
N ILE A 196 9.57 19.03 -5.27
CA ILE A 196 8.92 20.13 -6.04
C ILE A 196 9.09 21.51 -5.35
N GLY A 197 9.51 21.54 -4.09
CA GLY A 197 9.67 22.79 -3.33
C GLY A 197 10.74 23.74 -3.85
N GLU A 198 11.77 23.26 -4.51
CA GLU A 198 12.86 24.12 -5.02
C GLU A 198 12.59 24.74 -6.40
N GLN A 199 11.66 24.21 -7.18
CA GLN A 199 11.36 24.76 -8.51
C GLN A 199 10.30 25.88 -8.49
N LEU A 200 9.52 26.01 -7.43
CA LEU A 200 8.51 27.08 -7.33
C LEU A 200 9.07 28.42 -6.87
N GLN A 201 10.30 28.47 -6.33
CA GLN A 201 10.96 29.72 -5.97
C GLN A 201 11.64 30.44 -7.15
N LYS A 202 11.83 29.78 -8.29
CA LYS A 202 12.49 30.37 -9.47
C LYS A 202 11.55 31.06 -10.48
N VAL A 203 10.26 31.11 -10.22
CA VAL A 203 9.27 31.71 -11.15
C VAL A 203 8.68 33.02 -10.60
N ARG A 204 9.24 33.59 -9.53
CA ARG A 204 8.83 34.88 -8.96
C ARG A 204 9.99 35.89 -8.91
N GLU A 205 10.69 36.08 -10.00
CA GLU A 205 11.47 37.27 -10.28
C GLU A 205 11.23 37.72 -11.71
#